data_73d2911a284f1e46e409a6aa707e8624
#
_entry.id   73d2911a284f1e46e409a6aa707e8624
#
_cell.length_a   1.000
_cell.length_b   1.000
_cell.length_c   1.000
_cell.angle_alpha   90.00
_cell.angle_beta   90.00
_cell.angle_gamma   90.00
#
_symmetry.space_group_name_H-M   'P 1'
#
loop_
_entity.id
_entity.type
_entity.pdbx_description
1 polymer ?
#
loop_
_entity_poly.entity_id
_entity_poly.type
_entity_poly.pdbx_seq_one_letter_code
_entity_poly.pdbx_strand_id
1 'polypeptide(L)'
;MNNYLKADTLMGAALAPLDWTRSAGLVIVFSLFIAAFAQFTIPIGPVPITGQSFAVLLTGALLGSRLGAAAVIAYLIEGAIGLPFFSGGGGGILRFFGPTGGYLIAFPAAAYVTGAFAEHGWDKNYWTAVTAMGIGSLIILLAGGVWFSVITTTPPDVAFQ
;
A
#
# COMPACT_ATOMS: atom_id res chain seq x y z
N MET A 1 4.17 17.88 22.25
CA MET A 1 5.45 17.48 21.64
C MET A 1 5.26 16.08 21.09
N ASN A 2 5.01 15.98 19.81
CA ASN A 2 4.54 14.74 19.17
C ASN A 2 5.69 14.13 18.37
N ASN A 3 6.43 13.21 18.99
CA ASN A 3 7.32 12.32 18.25
C ASN A 3 6.46 11.32 17.46
N TYR A 4 6.04 11.70 16.26
CA TYR A 4 5.24 10.85 15.37
C TYR A 4 6.04 9.72 14.74
N LEU A 5 7.38 9.78 14.84
CA LEU A 5 8.26 8.68 14.47
C LEU A 5 9.18 8.38 15.67
N LYS A 6 9.02 7.21 16.20
CA LYS A 6 10.08 6.59 16.97
C LYS A 6 11.22 6.30 16.01
N ALA A 7 12.46 6.52 16.45
CA ALA A 7 13.68 6.20 15.71
C ALA A 7 13.89 4.67 15.52
N ASP A 8 12.78 3.93 15.46
CA ASP A 8 12.77 2.48 15.53
C ASP A 8 12.79 1.84 14.13
N THR A 9 12.48 2.61 13.07
CA THR A 9 12.58 2.16 11.67
C THR A 9 13.86 2.69 11.02
N LEU A 10 14.31 2.05 9.93
CA LEU A 10 15.52 2.44 9.20
C LEU A 10 15.48 3.91 8.76
N MET A 11 14.36 4.38 8.22
CA MET A 11 14.21 5.78 7.80
C MET A 11 14.02 6.73 8.99
N GLY A 12 13.33 6.30 10.04
CA GLY A 12 13.21 7.07 11.28
C GLY A 12 14.56 7.37 11.92
N ALA A 13 15.45 6.37 11.95
CA ALA A 13 16.81 6.52 12.45
C ALA A 13 17.68 7.42 11.55
N ALA A 14 17.52 7.35 10.22
CA ALA A 14 18.33 8.10 9.26
C ALA A 14 17.93 9.57 9.14
N LEU A 15 16.65 9.92 9.37
CA LEU A 15 16.09 11.25 9.10
C LEU A 15 15.61 12.00 10.35
N ALA A 16 15.84 11.46 11.56
CA ALA A 16 15.45 12.13 12.79
C ALA A 16 16.28 13.42 13.02
N PRO A 17 15.68 14.52 13.55
CA PRO A 17 14.27 14.66 13.94
C PRO A 17 13.37 14.98 12.74
N LEU A 18 12.20 14.34 12.68
CA LEU A 18 11.25 14.57 11.60
C LEU A 18 10.27 15.68 11.98
N ASP A 19 10.44 16.82 11.32
CA ASP A 19 9.48 17.92 11.33
C ASP A 19 8.25 17.56 10.47
N TRP A 20 7.14 18.26 10.70
CA TRP A 20 5.92 18.10 9.91
C TRP A 20 6.16 18.18 8.40
N THR A 21 6.98 19.13 7.95
CA THR A 21 7.32 19.33 6.54
C THR A 21 8.06 18.15 5.93
N ARG A 22 9.01 17.57 6.67
CA ARG A 22 9.73 16.36 6.22
C ARG A 22 8.83 15.15 6.17
N SER A 23 7.95 14.99 7.16
CA SER A 23 6.96 13.91 7.17
C SER A 23 5.99 14.00 5.98
N ALA A 24 5.48 15.19 5.68
CA ALA A 24 4.63 15.42 4.52
C ALA A 24 5.39 15.16 3.20
N GLY A 25 6.65 15.59 3.11
CA GLY A 25 7.50 15.29 1.95
C GLY A 25 7.71 13.80 1.73
N LEU A 26 7.94 13.03 2.80
CA LEU A 26 8.08 11.58 2.73
C LEU A 26 6.77 10.91 2.26
N VAL A 27 5.63 11.34 2.76
CA VAL A 27 4.31 10.84 2.32
C VAL A 27 4.15 11.00 0.81
N ILE A 28 4.46 12.18 0.27
CA ILE A 28 4.37 12.46 -1.17
C ILE A 28 5.40 11.62 -1.97
N VAL A 29 6.64 11.58 -1.53
CA VAL A 29 7.69 10.79 -2.22
C VAL A 29 7.32 9.32 -2.29
N PHE A 30 6.81 8.75 -1.19
CA PHE A 30 6.44 7.34 -1.16
C PHE A 30 5.11 7.04 -1.84
N SER A 31 4.16 7.99 -1.92
CA SER A 31 2.98 7.84 -2.77
C SER A 31 3.37 7.75 -4.24
N LEU A 32 4.27 8.61 -4.71
CA LEU A 32 4.83 8.56 -6.07
C LEU A 32 5.65 7.30 -6.32
N PHE A 33 6.40 6.82 -5.33
CA PHE A 33 7.12 5.55 -5.41
C PHE A 33 6.16 4.39 -5.66
N ILE A 34 5.04 4.30 -4.91
CA ILE A 34 4.02 3.28 -5.11
C ILE A 34 3.40 3.42 -6.51
N ALA A 35 3.08 4.66 -6.95
CA ALA A 35 2.54 4.92 -8.28
C ALA A 35 3.50 4.47 -9.40
N ALA A 36 4.80 4.68 -9.25
CA ALA A 36 5.81 4.21 -10.20
C ALA A 36 5.83 2.67 -10.28
N PHE A 37 5.82 1.98 -9.13
CA PHE A 37 5.77 0.52 -9.08
C PHE A 37 4.44 -0.07 -9.57
N ALA A 38 3.36 0.68 -9.51
CA ALA A 38 2.07 0.31 -10.07
C ALA A 38 2.11 0.14 -11.60
N GLN A 39 3.05 0.79 -12.28
CA GLN A 39 3.20 0.67 -13.74
C GLN A 39 3.86 -0.64 -14.15
N PHE A 40 4.62 -1.29 -13.24
CA PHE A 40 5.10 -2.66 -13.46
C PHE A 40 3.93 -3.64 -13.28
N THR A 41 3.24 -3.89 -14.37
CA THR A 41 2.00 -4.67 -14.41
C THR A 41 2.13 -5.81 -15.40
N ILE A 42 1.89 -7.04 -14.92
CA ILE A 42 1.80 -8.24 -15.76
C ILE A 42 0.32 -8.63 -15.82
N PRO A 43 -0.35 -8.47 -16.98
CA PRO A 43 -1.76 -8.79 -17.12
C PRO A 43 -1.95 -10.32 -17.18
N ILE A 44 -2.34 -10.91 -16.06
CA ILE A 44 -2.66 -12.33 -15.94
C ILE A 44 -4.11 -12.44 -15.46
N GLY A 45 -5.06 -12.53 -16.42
CA GLY A 45 -6.49 -12.63 -16.10
C GLY A 45 -7.12 -11.32 -15.59
N PRO A 46 -8.21 -11.39 -14.81
CA PRO A 46 -8.99 -10.21 -14.39
C PRO A 46 -8.27 -9.37 -13.31
N VAL A 47 -7.34 -9.95 -12.57
CA VAL A 47 -6.53 -9.26 -11.58
C VAL A 47 -5.06 -9.34 -12.00
N PRO A 48 -4.44 -8.23 -12.39
CA PRO A 48 -3.04 -8.23 -12.81
C PRO A 48 -2.09 -8.41 -11.62
N ILE A 49 -0.95 -9.03 -11.85
CA ILE A 49 0.18 -9.00 -10.89
C ILE A 49 0.90 -7.67 -11.08
N THR A 50 1.10 -6.93 -10.00
CA THR A 50 1.71 -5.60 -10.05
C THR A 50 2.82 -5.44 -9.02
N GLY A 51 3.75 -4.52 -9.27
CA GLY A 51 4.74 -4.08 -8.29
C GLY A 51 4.15 -3.31 -7.10
N GLN A 52 2.86 -2.94 -7.15
CA GLN A 52 2.19 -2.17 -6.09
C GLN A 52 2.28 -2.82 -4.72
N SER A 53 1.94 -4.12 -4.62
CA SER A 53 1.93 -4.83 -3.34
C SER A 53 3.29 -4.79 -2.68
N PHE A 54 4.36 -5.01 -3.45
CA PHE A 54 5.73 -4.91 -2.95
C PHE A 54 6.04 -3.48 -2.46
N ALA A 55 5.74 -2.45 -3.27
CA ALA A 55 6.01 -1.07 -2.91
C ALA A 55 5.23 -0.62 -1.67
N VAL A 56 3.97 -1.05 -1.51
CA VAL A 56 3.14 -0.79 -0.33
C VAL A 56 3.76 -1.38 0.93
N LEU A 57 4.18 -2.64 0.89
CA LEU A 57 4.79 -3.31 2.04
C LEU A 57 6.14 -2.70 2.39
N LEU A 58 6.95 -2.39 1.37
CA LEU A 58 8.24 -1.73 1.56
C LEU A 58 8.06 -0.33 2.14
N THR A 59 7.05 0.42 1.70
CA THR A 59 6.71 1.74 2.26
C THR A 59 6.37 1.63 3.75
N GLY A 60 5.57 0.64 4.14
CA GLY A 60 5.28 0.34 5.54
C GLY A 60 6.55 0.02 6.33
N ALA A 61 7.37 -0.88 5.83
CA ALA A 61 8.61 -1.31 6.49
C ALA A 61 9.62 -0.15 6.69
N LEU A 62 9.74 0.75 5.72
CA LEU A 62 10.69 1.87 5.77
C LEU A 62 10.20 3.04 6.61
N LEU A 63 8.93 3.44 6.47
CA LEU A 63 8.36 4.62 7.12
C LEU A 63 7.70 4.32 8.47
N GLY A 64 7.48 3.05 8.78
CA GLY A 64 6.72 2.63 9.95
C GLY A 64 5.21 2.64 9.73
N SER A 65 4.48 2.25 10.77
CA SER A 65 3.04 2.00 10.69
C SER A 65 2.23 3.23 10.25
N ARG A 66 2.43 4.37 10.91
CA ARG A 66 1.61 5.57 10.70
C ARG A 66 1.93 6.30 9.40
N LEU A 67 3.21 6.59 9.15
CA LEU A 67 3.61 7.31 7.93
C LEU A 67 3.49 6.41 6.70
N GLY A 68 3.80 5.13 6.80
CA GLY A 68 3.61 4.17 5.73
C GLY A 68 2.15 4.07 5.31
N ALA A 69 1.22 3.92 6.27
CA ALA A 69 -0.20 3.94 5.97
C ALA A 69 -0.66 5.28 5.39
N ALA A 70 -0.16 6.41 5.90
CA ALA A 70 -0.48 7.74 5.37
C ALA A 70 0.00 7.91 3.91
N ALA A 71 1.18 7.44 3.56
CA ALA A 71 1.70 7.46 2.19
C ALA A 71 0.84 6.62 1.24
N VAL A 72 0.41 5.44 1.69
CA VAL A 72 -0.50 4.58 0.93
C VAL A 72 -1.87 5.23 0.75
N ILE A 73 -2.43 5.87 1.79
CA ILE A 73 -3.70 6.59 1.71
C ILE A 73 -3.58 7.77 0.73
N ALA A 74 -2.48 8.54 0.76
CA ALA A 74 -2.22 9.61 -0.20
C ALA A 74 -2.21 9.07 -1.63
N TYR A 75 -1.47 7.99 -1.89
CA TYR A 75 -1.46 7.30 -3.19
C TYR A 75 -2.87 6.90 -3.66
N LEU A 76 -3.70 6.33 -2.76
CA LEU A 76 -5.06 5.94 -3.11
C LEU A 76 -5.96 7.14 -3.41
N ILE A 77 -5.83 8.25 -2.67
CA ILE A 77 -6.56 9.50 -2.93
C ILE A 77 -6.13 10.09 -4.28
N GLU A 78 -4.83 10.19 -4.54
CA GLU A 78 -4.26 10.68 -5.78
C GLU A 78 -4.77 9.87 -6.99
N GLY A 79 -4.79 8.54 -6.88
CA GLY A 79 -5.36 7.66 -7.90
C GLY A 79 -6.88 7.81 -8.04
N ALA A 80 -7.62 7.96 -6.92
CA ALA A 80 -9.08 8.10 -6.90
C ALA A 80 -9.58 9.39 -7.57
N ILE A 81 -8.85 10.50 -7.43
CA ILE A 81 -9.19 11.77 -8.08
C ILE A 81 -8.87 11.80 -9.58
N GLY A 82 -8.31 10.70 -10.12
CA GLY A 82 -8.13 10.50 -11.55
C GLY A 82 -6.69 10.57 -12.05
N LEU A 83 -5.69 10.72 -11.18
CA LEU A 83 -4.30 10.61 -11.61
C LEU A 83 -4.01 9.18 -12.10
N PRO A 84 -3.18 8.99 -13.14
CA PRO A 84 -2.89 7.69 -13.75
C PRO A 84 -1.92 6.86 -12.90
N PHE A 85 -2.22 6.72 -11.61
CA PHE A 85 -1.34 6.13 -10.61
C PHE A 85 -1.61 4.65 -10.36
N PHE A 86 -2.81 4.17 -10.68
CA PHE A 86 -3.13 2.74 -10.55
C PHE A 86 -2.52 1.91 -11.68
N SER A 87 -2.57 0.60 -11.52
CA SER A 87 -1.99 -0.35 -12.49
C SER A 87 -2.43 -0.08 -13.93
N GLY A 88 -1.45 -0.13 -14.85
CA GLY A 88 -1.68 0.13 -16.26
C GLY A 88 -2.05 1.58 -16.59
N GLY A 89 -1.59 2.56 -15.80
CA GLY A 89 -1.90 3.98 -15.99
C GLY A 89 -3.36 4.34 -15.68
N GLY A 90 -4.05 3.49 -14.95
CA GLY A 90 -5.45 3.74 -14.56
C GLY A 90 -5.59 4.75 -13.44
N GLY A 91 -6.77 5.35 -13.33
CA GLY A 91 -7.17 6.25 -12.27
C GLY A 91 -8.69 6.29 -12.11
N GLY A 92 -9.15 7.01 -11.10
CA GLY A 92 -10.55 7.25 -10.81
C GLY A 92 -11.14 6.33 -9.75
N ILE A 93 -12.16 6.84 -9.08
CA ILE A 93 -12.82 6.17 -7.95
C ILE A 93 -13.46 4.82 -8.34
N LEU A 94 -13.85 4.65 -9.61
CA LEU A 94 -14.48 3.41 -10.10
C LEU A 94 -13.56 2.20 -9.99
N ARG A 95 -12.23 2.38 -9.91
CA ARG A 95 -11.27 1.28 -9.70
C ARG A 95 -11.48 0.54 -8.38
N PHE A 96 -12.03 1.22 -7.37
CA PHE A 96 -12.33 0.61 -6.07
C PHE A 96 -13.54 -0.35 -6.12
N PHE A 97 -14.41 -0.19 -7.11
CA PHE A 97 -15.57 -1.06 -7.32
C PHE A 97 -15.29 -2.17 -8.34
N GLY A 98 -14.13 -2.15 -8.98
CA GLY A 98 -13.68 -3.19 -9.90
C GLY A 98 -13.05 -4.41 -9.22
N PRO A 99 -12.57 -5.38 -10.02
CA PRO A 99 -11.95 -6.62 -9.52
C PRO A 99 -10.75 -6.43 -8.60
N THR A 100 -10.06 -5.29 -8.73
CA THR A 100 -8.87 -4.94 -7.93
C THR A 100 -9.20 -4.13 -6.68
N GLY A 101 -10.46 -3.75 -6.46
CA GLY A 101 -10.86 -2.83 -5.38
C GLY A 101 -10.50 -3.33 -3.99
N GLY A 102 -10.74 -4.60 -3.71
CA GLY A 102 -10.41 -5.19 -2.42
C GLY A 102 -8.91 -5.17 -2.10
N TYR A 103 -8.06 -5.31 -3.11
CA TYR A 103 -6.61 -5.19 -2.95
C TYR A 103 -6.22 -3.75 -2.58
N LEU A 104 -6.78 -2.75 -3.28
CA LEU A 104 -6.54 -1.34 -3.01
C LEU A 104 -6.96 -0.95 -1.60
N ILE A 105 -8.16 -1.39 -1.16
CA ILE A 105 -8.68 -1.10 0.19
C ILE A 105 -7.81 -1.74 1.28
N ALA A 106 -7.21 -2.90 1.02
CA ALA A 106 -6.34 -3.59 1.96
C ALA A 106 -4.95 -2.96 2.11
N PHE A 107 -4.48 -2.19 1.13
CA PHE A 107 -3.12 -1.64 1.13
C PHE A 107 -2.76 -0.82 2.37
N PRO A 108 -3.60 0.12 2.88
CA PRO A 108 -3.28 0.86 4.10
C PRO A 108 -3.10 -0.05 5.32
N ALA A 109 -3.97 -1.06 5.46
CA ALA A 109 -3.88 -2.02 6.57
C ALA A 109 -2.60 -2.86 6.47
N ALA A 110 -2.24 -3.34 5.28
CA ALA A 110 -1.03 -4.10 5.04
C ALA A 110 0.24 -3.28 5.32
N ALA A 111 0.29 -2.02 4.86
CA ALA A 111 1.40 -1.11 5.15
C ALA A 111 1.51 -0.82 6.65
N TYR A 112 0.38 -0.59 7.32
CA TYR A 112 0.35 -0.35 8.75
C TYR A 112 0.91 -1.54 9.54
N VAL A 113 0.45 -2.74 9.25
CA VAL A 113 0.88 -3.97 9.96
C VAL A 113 2.36 -4.25 9.70
N THR A 114 2.82 -4.17 8.44
CA THR A 114 4.23 -4.35 8.09
C THR A 114 5.10 -3.31 8.78
N GLY A 115 4.65 -2.05 8.81
CA GLY A 115 5.33 -0.96 9.51
C GLY A 115 5.39 -1.16 11.01
N ALA A 116 4.32 -1.67 11.63
CA ALA A 116 4.30 -1.98 13.05
C ALA A 116 5.33 -3.07 13.42
N PHE A 117 5.48 -4.10 12.59
CA PHE A 117 6.54 -5.10 12.78
C PHE A 117 7.95 -4.48 12.63
N ALA A 118 8.15 -3.60 11.65
CA ALA A 118 9.41 -2.89 11.47
C ALA A 118 9.77 -2.04 12.70
N GLU A 119 8.80 -1.32 13.28
CA GLU A 119 8.96 -0.54 14.52
C GLU A 119 9.39 -1.41 15.73
N HIS A 120 9.12 -2.71 15.69
CA HIS A 120 9.60 -3.68 16.67
C HIS A 120 10.95 -4.33 16.29
N GLY A 121 11.63 -3.77 15.28
CA GLY A 121 12.97 -4.20 14.87
C GLY A 121 12.99 -5.39 13.92
N TRP A 122 11.84 -5.77 13.35
CA TRP A 122 11.77 -6.90 12.39
C TRP A 122 12.41 -6.57 11.03
N ASP A 123 12.64 -5.29 10.74
CA ASP A 123 13.35 -4.79 9.58
C ASP A 123 14.88 -5.02 9.63
N LYS A 124 15.42 -5.29 10.84
CA LYS A 124 16.86 -5.46 11.09
C LYS A 124 17.40 -6.85 10.77
N ASN A 125 16.53 -7.83 10.57
CA ASN A 125 16.89 -9.21 10.26
C ASN A 125 16.11 -9.68 9.03
N TYR A 126 16.83 -10.31 8.09
CA TYR A 126 16.24 -10.78 6.84
C TYR A 126 15.00 -11.68 7.04
N TRP A 127 15.07 -12.66 7.94
CA TRP A 127 13.97 -13.61 8.15
C TRP A 127 12.73 -12.95 8.78
N THR A 128 12.93 -12.05 9.74
CA THR A 128 11.81 -11.32 10.34
C THR A 128 11.20 -10.30 9.37
N ALA A 129 12.02 -9.64 8.55
CA ALA A 129 11.55 -8.73 7.51
C ALA A 129 10.70 -9.47 6.47
N VAL A 130 11.17 -10.63 5.99
CA VAL A 130 10.40 -11.47 5.04
C VAL A 130 9.08 -11.93 5.67
N THR A 131 9.09 -12.31 6.96
CA THR A 131 7.86 -12.72 7.66
C THR A 131 6.88 -11.56 7.80
N ALA A 132 7.34 -10.36 8.16
CA ALA A 132 6.49 -9.17 8.27
C ALA A 132 5.85 -8.82 6.91
N MET A 133 6.63 -8.83 5.83
CA MET A 133 6.13 -8.60 4.48
C MET A 133 5.19 -9.73 4.02
N GLY A 134 5.46 -10.98 4.42
CA GLY A 134 4.58 -12.12 4.17
C GLY A 134 3.21 -11.96 4.82
N ILE A 135 3.16 -11.51 6.08
CA ILE A 135 1.90 -11.23 6.78
C ILE A 135 1.14 -10.09 6.08
N GLY A 136 1.83 -9.00 5.72
CA GLY A 136 1.23 -7.92 4.94
C GLY A 136 0.69 -8.38 3.58
N SER A 137 1.43 -9.25 2.89
CA SER A 137 0.97 -9.86 1.63
C SER A 137 -0.29 -10.70 1.82
N LEU A 138 -0.37 -11.48 2.90
CA LEU A 138 -1.57 -12.27 3.22
C LEU A 138 -2.79 -11.39 3.44
N ILE A 139 -2.65 -10.25 4.11
CA ILE A 139 -3.75 -9.27 4.29
C ILE A 139 -4.27 -8.81 2.93
N ILE A 140 -3.36 -8.43 2.02
CA ILE A 140 -3.70 -7.97 0.67
C ILE A 140 -4.42 -9.08 -0.11
N LEU A 141 -3.86 -10.29 -0.11
CA LEU A 141 -4.40 -11.42 -0.88
C LEU A 141 -5.76 -11.89 -0.34
N LEU A 142 -5.92 -11.99 0.97
CA LEU A 142 -7.18 -12.41 1.58
C LEU A 142 -8.30 -11.39 1.32
N ALA A 143 -8.04 -10.10 1.56
CA ALA A 143 -9.03 -9.06 1.31
C ALA A 143 -9.38 -8.94 -0.17
N GLY A 144 -8.37 -8.99 -1.05
CA GLY A 144 -8.58 -8.95 -2.49
C GLY A 144 -9.32 -10.17 -3.02
N GLY A 145 -8.95 -11.37 -2.54
CA GLY A 145 -9.60 -12.63 -2.94
C GLY A 145 -11.07 -12.70 -2.49
N VAL A 146 -11.35 -12.31 -1.25
CA VAL A 146 -12.74 -12.22 -0.75
C VAL A 146 -13.54 -11.22 -1.57
N TRP A 147 -12.99 -10.03 -1.81
CA TRP A 147 -13.64 -9.02 -2.65
C TRP A 147 -13.93 -9.54 -4.06
N PHE A 148 -12.94 -10.15 -4.69
CA PHE A 148 -13.09 -10.72 -6.03
C PHE A 148 -14.16 -11.79 -6.08
N SER A 149 -14.23 -12.68 -5.09
CA SER A 149 -15.27 -13.72 -5.04
C SER A 149 -16.67 -13.13 -4.90
N VAL A 150 -16.83 -12.04 -4.14
CA VAL A 150 -18.13 -11.37 -3.99
C VAL A 150 -18.56 -10.70 -5.30
N ILE A 151 -17.65 -10.02 -5.99
CA ILE A 151 -17.98 -9.34 -7.25
C ILE A 151 -18.28 -10.34 -8.37
N THR A 152 -17.54 -11.45 -8.46
CA THR A 152 -17.76 -12.46 -9.54
C THR A 152 -18.99 -13.33 -9.32
N THR A 153 -19.52 -13.43 -8.11
CA THR A 153 -20.79 -14.10 -7.83
C THR A 153 -22.01 -13.23 -8.13
N THR A 154 -21.82 -11.92 -8.33
CA THR A 154 -22.88 -11.01 -8.77
C THR A 154 -23.00 -11.07 -10.29
N PRO A 155 -24.19 -11.36 -10.87
CA PRO A 155 -24.38 -11.39 -12.32
C PRO A 155 -23.90 -10.08 -12.96
N PRO A 156 -23.19 -10.12 -14.10
CA PRO A 156 -22.59 -8.93 -14.70
C PRO A 156 -23.61 -7.86 -15.13
N ASP A 157 -24.84 -8.23 -15.37
CA ASP A 157 -25.96 -7.34 -15.68
C ASP A 157 -26.41 -6.47 -14.47
N VAL A 158 -26.09 -6.88 -13.25
CA VAL A 158 -26.39 -6.14 -12.02
C VAL A 158 -25.18 -5.30 -11.54
N ALA A 159 -23.97 -5.68 -11.96
CA ALA A 159 -22.73 -5.01 -11.53
C ALA A 159 -22.45 -3.69 -12.30
N PHE A 160 -23.18 -3.41 -13.39
CA PHE A 160 -22.94 -2.26 -14.28
C PHE A 160 -24.20 -1.41 -14.53
N GLN A 161 -25.29 -1.57 -13.75
CA GLN A 161 -26.42 -0.66 -13.69
C GLN A 161 -26.28 0.32 -12.51
#